data_617bbd6fbeb0f99b3cda302578b74d2c
#
_entry.id   617bbd6fbeb0f99b3cda302578b74d2c
#
_cell.length_a   1.000
_cell.length_b   1.000
_cell.length_c   1.000
_cell.angle_alpha   90.00
_cell.angle_beta   90.00
_cell.angle_gamma   90.00
#
_symmetry.space_group_name_H-M   'P 1'
#
loop_
_entity.id
_entity.type
_entity.pdbx_description
1 polymer ?
#
loop_
_entity_poly.entity_id
_entity_poly.type
_entity_poly.pdbx_seq_one_letter_code
_entity_poly.pdbx_strand_id
1 'polypeptide(L)'
;SSITVTAVLIDSLETSGKQVVLAGKYMHPLWGSISAASYIPYLRPQYSTESDVTVQFDSLILLLSTNKNFVGDTTQQQRYSIHLLSEKVVLNDNGYLYNNSSFAYEPEPLTVYSFIPRPRTSEKLEIRLPDKLGKDLLTRFHNHDESVAVNHFEDYFKGIVIIPDEQQSYSLLGFQVADSLSALILHYHIESGYENHQK
;
A
#
# COMPACT_ATOMS: atom_id res chain seq x y z
N SER A 1 10.36 35.09 -41.09
CA SER A 1 9.65 34.29 -40.13
C SER A 1 10.46 34.20 -38.83
N SER A 2 9.90 34.62 -37.72
CA SER A 2 10.51 34.50 -36.40
C SER A 2 9.96 33.24 -35.70
N ILE A 3 10.84 32.46 -35.08
CA ILE A 3 10.46 31.32 -34.23
C ILE A 3 10.61 31.80 -32.77
N THR A 4 9.50 31.75 -32.04
CA THR A 4 9.52 32.04 -30.59
C THR A 4 9.52 30.69 -29.86
N VAL A 5 10.51 30.46 -29.01
CA VAL A 5 10.58 29.28 -28.13
C VAL A 5 10.24 29.75 -26.72
N THR A 6 9.23 29.14 -26.14
CA THR A 6 8.79 29.38 -24.75
C THR A 6 9.10 28.15 -23.92
N ALA A 7 9.87 28.32 -22.83
CA ALA A 7 10.04 27.28 -21.82
C ALA A 7 9.01 27.51 -20.70
N VAL A 8 8.30 26.48 -20.35
CA VAL A 8 7.37 26.47 -19.20
C VAL A 8 7.96 25.59 -18.11
N LEU A 9 8.19 26.17 -16.94
CA LEU A 9 8.58 25.44 -15.74
C LEU A 9 7.31 25.01 -15.00
N ILE A 10 7.18 23.73 -14.71
CA ILE A 10 6.10 23.17 -13.90
C ILE A 10 6.70 22.84 -12.54
N ASP A 11 6.32 23.57 -11.50
CA ASP A 11 6.85 23.38 -10.14
C ASP A 11 6.28 22.15 -9.45
N SER A 12 5.04 21.79 -9.76
CA SER A 12 4.36 20.63 -9.15
C SER A 12 3.37 19.99 -10.11
N LEU A 13 3.25 18.67 -10.03
CA LEU A 13 2.32 17.87 -10.81
C LEU A 13 1.31 17.23 -9.87
N GLU A 14 0.03 17.32 -10.21
CA GLU A 14 -1.05 16.64 -9.50
C GLU A 14 -0.92 15.12 -9.64
N THR A 15 -0.90 14.41 -8.50
CA THR A 15 -0.69 12.96 -8.43
C THR A 15 -1.88 12.19 -7.84
N SER A 16 -2.84 12.87 -7.20
CA SER A 16 -4.03 12.25 -6.63
C SER A 16 -5.17 12.04 -7.63
N GLY A 17 -6.19 11.26 -7.25
CA GLY A 17 -7.41 11.07 -8.03
C GLY A 17 -7.26 10.21 -9.29
N LYS A 18 -6.13 9.56 -9.49
CA LYS A 18 -5.84 8.77 -10.71
C LYS A 18 -6.16 7.27 -10.57
N GLN A 19 -6.61 6.81 -9.41
CA GLN A 19 -6.83 5.38 -9.09
C GLN A 19 -5.60 4.49 -9.31
N VAL A 20 -4.44 5.09 -9.42
CA VAL A 20 -3.15 4.45 -9.65
C VAL A 20 -2.12 5.13 -8.78
N VAL A 21 -1.30 4.34 -8.10
CA VAL A 21 -0.11 4.81 -7.42
C VAL A 21 1.14 4.31 -8.14
N LEU A 22 2.23 5.07 -8.06
CA LEU A 22 3.50 4.72 -8.66
C LEU A 22 4.52 4.46 -7.57
N ALA A 23 5.18 3.30 -7.60
CA ALA A 23 6.31 3.03 -6.73
C ALA A 23 7.51 2.52 -7.52
N GLY A 24 8.69 2.96 -7.14
CA GLY A 24 9.93 2.54 -7.76
C GLY A 24 10.89 3.68 -8.05
N LYS A 25 11.99 3.32 -8.71
CA LYS A 25 13.03 4.27 -9.12
C LYS A 25 13.53 3.91 -10.51
N TYR A 26 13.74 4.91 -11.33
CA TYR A 26 14.26 4.74 -12.67
C TYR A 26 15.32 5.80 -12.96
N MET A 27 16.45 5.36 -13.51
CA MET A 27 17.51 6.25 -13.97
C MET A 27 17.35 6.53 -15.46
N HIS A 28 16.92 7.75 -15.80
CA HIS A 28 16.80 8.16 -17.18
C HIS A 28 18.16 8.69 -17.69
N PRO A 29 18.65 8.25 -18.88
CA PRO A 29 19.99 8.61 -19.37
C PRO A 29 20.24 10.11 -19.54
N LEU A 30 19.18 10.90 -19.82
CA LEU A 30 19.28 12.34 -20.06
C LEU A 30 18.81 13.19 -18.87
N TRP A 31 17.81 12.74 -18.11
CA TRP A 31 17.15 13.56 -17.09
C TRP A 31 17.45 13.12 -15.65
N GLY A 32 18.29 12.11 -15.49
CA GLY A 32 18.69 11.64 -14.17
C GLY A 32 17.67 10.71 -13.51
N SER A 33 17.68 10.66 -12.17
CA SER A 33 16.85 9.75 -11.40
C SER A 33 15.43 10.28 -11.21
N ILE A 34 14.45 9.40 -11.45
CA ILE A 34 13.05 9.61 -11.10
C ILE A 34 12.71 8.58 -10.05
N SER A 35 12.24 9.00 -8.89
CA SER A 35 11.80 8.12 -7.80
C SER A 35 10.38 8.46 -7.38
N ALA A 36 9.59 7.45 -7.05
CA ALA A 36 8.23 7.60 -6.56
C ALA A 36 8.01 6.71 -5.34
N ALA A 37 7.63 7.32 -4.23
CA ALA A 37 7.04 6.67 -3.07
C ALA A 37 5.51 6.83 -3.13
N SER A 38 4.77 5.83 -2.67
CA SER A 38 3.31 5.85 -2.74
C SER A 38 2.68 5.82 -1.36
N TYR A 39 1.86 6.80 -1.07
CA TYR A 39 1.06 6.90 0.14
C TYR A 39 -0.33 6.32 -0.12
N ILE A 40 -0.71 5.30 0.65
CA ILE A 40 -2.00 4.60 0.53
C ILE A 40 -2.75 4.76 1.85
N PRO A 41 -3.70 5.72 1.94
CA PRO A 41 -4.27 6.13 3.22
C PRO A 41 -5.28 5.15 3.79
N TYR A 42 -6.11 4.51 3.00
CA TYR A 42 -7.22 3.72 3.50
C TYR A 42 -7.19 2.29 3.00
N LEU A 43 -6.94 1.35 3.91
CA LEU A 43 -6.86 -0.09 3.63
C LEU A 43 -7.55 -0.88 4.75
N ARG A 44 -8.85 -0.60 5.01
CA ARG A 44 -9.58 -1.33 6.05
C ARG A 44 -9.90 -2.74 5.56
N PRO A 45 -9.43 -3.81 6.25
CA PRO A 45 -9.80 -5.17 5.88
C PRO A 45 -11.30 -5.42 6.17
N GLN A 46 -11.89 -6.30 5.36
CA GLN A 46 -13.22 -6.79 5.65
C GLN A 46 -13.15 -7.86 6.73
N TYR A 47 -14.06 -7.81 7.68
CA TYR A 47 -14.23 -8.80 8.72
C TYR A 47 -15.71 -9.09 8.93
N SER A 48 -16.07 -10.37 8.98
CA SER A 48 -17.44 -10.82 9.26
C SER A 48 -17.37 -12.19 9.90
N THR A 49 -17.80 -12.28 11.15
CA THR A 49 -17.99 -13.53 11.90
C THR A 49 -19.05 -13.34 12.97
N GLU A 50 -19.56 -14.44 13.50
CA GLU A 50 -20.45 -14.41 14.66
C GLU A 50 -19.65 -14.12 15.93
N SER A 51 -20.29 -13.47 16.92
CA SER A 51 -19.62 -13.02 18.14
C SER A 51 -19.17 -14.17 19.05
N ASP A 52 -19.84 -15.32 18.95
CA ASP A 52 -19.72 -16.42 19.91
C ASP A 52 -18.71 -17.50 19.48
N VAL A 53 -17.96 -17.24 18.41
CA VAL A 53 -16.97 -18.20 17.91
C VAL A 53 -15.57 -17.78 18.29
N THR A 54 -14.69 -18.76 18.54
CA THR A 54 -13.26 -18.50 18.72
C THR A 54 -12.60 -18.38 17.36
N VAL A 55 -11.86 -17.29 17.16
CA VAL A 55 -11.12 -17.02 15.91
C VAL A 55 -9.62 -17.07 16.15
N GLN A 56 -8.90 -17.65 15.21
CA GLN A 56 -7.43 -17.64 15.22
C GLN A 56 -6.87 -16.89 14.01
N PHE A 57 -5.82 -16.13 14.25
CA PHE A 57 -5.10 -15.39 13.24
C PHE A 57 -4.19 -16.28 12.42
N ASP A 58 -4.25 -16.14 11.09
CA ASP A 58 -3.38 -16.84 10.15
C ASP A 58 -2.33 -15.90 9.53
N SER A 59 -2.78 -14.82 8.90
CA SER A 59 -1.87 -13.85 8.28
C SER A 59 -2.55 -12.51 7.98
N LEU A 60 -1.73 -11.47 7.85
CA LEU A 60 -2.11 -10.18 7.30
C LEU A 60 -1.32 -9.92 6.03
N ILE A 61 -2.00 -9.76 4.91
CA ILE A 61 -1.41 -9.59 3.59
C ILE A 61 -1.77 -8.23 3.00
N LEU A 62 -0.76 -7.49 2.58
CA LEU A 62 -0.94 -6.34 1.69
C LEU A 62 -0.93 -6.86 0.25
N LEU A 63 -2.07 -6.76 -0.41
CA LEU A 63 -2.22 -7.10 -1.82
C LEU A 63 -2.05 -5.85 -2.68
N LEU A 64 -1.15 -5.89 -3.68
CA LEU A 64 -0.95 -4.83 -4.66
C LEU A 64 -1.07 -5.40 -6.06
N SER A 65 -2.01 -4.89 -6.85
CA SER A 65 -2.23 -5.32 -8.23
C SER A 65 -1.56 -4.37 -9.21
N THR A 66 -0.70 -4.88 -10.08
CA THR A 66 -0.07 -4.07 -11.12
C THR A 66 -1.10 -3.63 -12.17
N ASN A 67 -0.96 -2.41 -12.68
CA ASN A 67 -1.81 -1.86 -13.74
C ASN A 67 -1.19 -1.99 -15.14
N LYS A 68 -0.12 -2.78 -15.30
CA LYS A 68 0.66 -3.00 -16.52
C LYS A 68 1.47 -1.78 -17.00
N ASN A 69 1.37 -0.62 -16.37
CA ASN A 69 2.20 0.53 -16.67
C ASN A 69 3.53 0.45 -15.92
N PHE A 70 4.61 0.64 -16.63
CA PHE A 70 5.95 0.66 -16.06
C PHE A 70 6.92 1.45 -16.93
N VAL A 71 8.01 1.91 -16.32
CA VAL A 71 9.15 2.52 -16.99
C VAL A 71 10.42 1.96 -16.36
N GLY A 72 11.41 1.60 -17.16
CA GLY A 72 12.69 1.08 -16.71
C GLY A 72 12.86 -0.41 -16.91
N ASP A 73 13.86 -1.00 -16.23
CA ASP A 73 14.23 -2.41 -16.37
C ASP A 73 13.46 -3.26 -15.34
N THR A 74 12.56 -4.10 -15.83
CA THR A 74 11.76 -5.03 -15.03
C THR A 74 12.38 -6.42 -14.93
N THR A 75 13.57 -6.64 -15.46
CA THR A 75 14.29 -7.91 -15.35
C THR A 75 15.12 -8.01 -14.07
N GLN A 76 15.37 -6.89 -13.43
CA GLN A 76 16.14 -6.78 -12.20
C GLN A 76 15.24 -6.90 -10.96
N GLN A 77 15.81 -7.40 -9.87
CA GLN A 77 15.13 -7.46 -8.58
C GLN A 77 14.82 -6.05 -8.07
N GLN A 78 13.56 -5.83 -7.70
CA GLN A 78 13.10 -4.62 -7.01
C GLN A 78 13.02 -4.88 -5.51
N ARG A 79 13.25 -3.85 -4.72
CA ARG A 79 13.12 -3.89 -3.27
C ARG A 79 12.32 -2.70 -2.78
N TYR A 80 11.29 -2.97 -1.99
CA TYR A 80 10.45 -1.95 -1.36
C TYR A 80 10.47 -2.11 0.15
N SER A 81 10.49 -1.01 0.89
CA SER A 81 10.14 -0.97 2.30
C SER A 81 8.72 -0.43 2.47
N ILE A 82 7.94 -1.09 3.33
CA ILE A 82 6.57 -0.71 3.64
C ILE A 82 6.55 -0.16 5.06
N HIS A 83 6.12 1.08 5.22
CA HIS A 83 6.07 1.73 6.52
C HIS A 83 4.64 2.13 6.88
N LEU A 84 4.35 2.18 8.17
CA LEU A 84 3.10 2.70 8.69
C LEU A 84 3.14 4.23 8.68
N LEU A 85 2.06 4.87 8.25
CA LEU A 85 1.93 6.32 8.36
C LEU A 85 1.71 6.73 9.81
N SER A 86 2.44 7.74 10.28
CA SER A 86 2.28 8.33 11.60
C SER A 86 1.31 9.52 11.61
N GLU A 87 0.97 10.04 10.44
CA GLU A 87 -0.07 11.07 10.24
C GLU A 87 -1.02 10.70 9.11
N LYS A 88 -2.20 11.30 9.10
CA LYS A 88 -3.18 11.11 8.02
C LYS A 88 -2.71 11.79 6.74
N VAL A 89 -3.00 11.18 5.60
CA VAL A 89 -2.83 11.81 4.30
C VAL A 89 -3.93 12.85 4.11
N VAL A 90 -3.55 14.12 4.04
CA VAL A 90 -4.48 15.23 3.88
C VAL A 90 -4.26 15.87 2.51
N LEU A 91 -5.34 16.05 1.76
CA LEU A 91 -5.32 16.79 0.51
C LEU A 91 -5.08 18.28 0.80
N ASN A 92 -4.43 18.99 -0.12
CA ASN A 92 -4.26 20.42 0.01
C ASN A 92 -5.61 21.18 -0.17
N ASP A 93 -5.57 22.50 -0.06
CA ASP A 93 -6.76 23.38 -0.18
C ASP A 93 -7.50 23.24 -1.53
N ASN A 94 -6.83 22.78 -2.58
CA ASN A 94 -7.41 22.50 -3.89
C ASN A 94 -7.97 21.07 -4.02
N GLY A 95 -7.85 20.25 -2.99
CA GLY A 95 -8.33 18.86 -2.99
C GLY A 95 -7.40 17.86 -3.67
N TYR A 96 -6.11 18.17 -3.82
CA TYR A 96 -5.14 17.31 -4.51
C TYR A 96 -3.89 17.03 -3.66
N LEU A 97 -3.17 15.96 -4.02
CA LEU A 97 -1.77 15.75 -3.70
C LEU A 97 -0.92 16.07 -4.92
N TYR A 98 0.28 16.51 -4.68
CA TYR A 98 1.28 16.80 -5.71
C TYR A 98 2.48 15.85 -5.59
N ASN A 99 3.30 15.83 -6.63
CA ASN A 99 4.53 15.02 -6.65
C ASN A 99 5.57 15.40 -5.58
N ASN A 100 5.41 16.55 -4.93
CA ASN A 100 6.22 17.02 -3.80
C ASN A 100 5.51 16.90 -2.43
N SER A 101 4.31 16.34 -2.38
CA SER A 101 3.62 16.06 -1.12
C SER A 101 4.35 14.95 -0.37
N SER A 102 4.52 15.12 0.95
CA SER A 102 5.13 14.13 1.82
C SER A 102 4.39 14.09 3.16
N PHE A 103 4.34 12.89 3.76
CA PHE A 103 3.67 12.64 5.04
C PHE A 103 4.60 11.86 5.94
N ALA A 104 4.49 12.10 7.25
CA ALA A 104 5.30 11.42 8.24
C ALA A 104 4.91 9.94 8.34
N TYR A 105 5.93 9.09 8.54
CA TYR A 105 5.78 7.65 8.70
C TYR A 105 6.73 7.12 9.77
N GLU A 106 6.46 5.92 10.27
CA GLU A 106 7.32 5.25 11.25
C GLU A 106 8.65 4.87 10.60
N PRO A 107 9.80 5.21 11.21
CA PRO A 107 11.12 4.92 10.65
C PRO A 107 11.38 3.43 10.46
N GLU A 108 10.88 2.59 11.37
CA GLU A 108 10.98 1.14 11.29
C GLU A 108 9.98 0.60 10.28
N PRO A 109 10.42 -0.10 9.22
CA PRO A 109 9.50 -0.66 8.23
C PRO A 109 8.67 -1.80 8.84
N LEU A 110 7.39 -1.87 8.48
CA LEU A 110 6.55 -3.04 8.74
C LEU A 110 7.17 -4.30 8.10
N THR A 111 7.64 -4.16 6.88
CA THR A 111 8.31 -5.24 6.16
C THR A 111 9.15 -4.68 5.01
N VAL A 112 10.13 -5.48 4.58
CA VAL A 112 10.89 -5.23 3.36
C VAL A 112 10.62 -6.37 2.38
N TYR A 113 10.24 -6.03 1.17
CA TYR A 113 9.83 -6.99 0.16
C TYR A 113 10.67 -6.86 -1.11
N SER A 114 11.22 -7.99 -1.56
CA SER A 114 12.03 -8.07 -2.78
C SER A 114 11.37 -8.99 -3.79
N PHE A 115 11.30 -8.57 -5.05
CA PHE A 115 10.65 -9.31 -6.13
C PHE A 115 11.24 -8.95 -7.50
N ILE A 116 10.99 -9.78 -8.50
CA ILE A 116 11.27 -9.46 -9.90
C ILE A 116 9.94 -9.07 -10.55
N PRO A 117 9.79 -7.83 -11.03
CA PRO A 117 8.54 -7.35 -11.59
C PRO A 117 8.12 -8.12 -12.85
N ARG A 118 6.82 -8.41 -12.95
CA ARG A 118 6.20 -8.97 -14.15
C ARG A 118 4.97 -8.14 -14.56
N PRO A 119 5.15 -6.84 -14.85
CA PRO A 119 4.02 -5.91 -14.98
C PRO A 119 3.11 -6.20 -16.18
N ARG A 120 3.58 -6.96 -17.17
CA ARG A 120 2.77 -7.36 -18.33
C ARG A 120 1.80 -8.50 -18.03
N THR A 121 2.04 -9.26 -16.98
CA THR A 121 1.09 -10.23 -16.43
C THR A 121 0.16 -9.50 -15.49
N SER A 122 -1.00 -10.08 -15.17
CA SER A 122 -1.87 -9.54 -14.11
C SER A 122 -1.37 -9.97 -12.73
N GLU A 123 -0.07 -9.71 -12.46
CA GLU A 123 0.58 -10.11 -11.24
C GLU A 123 0.05 -9.31 -10.05
N LYS A 124 -0.19 -10.03 -8.98
CA LYS A 124 -0.50 -9.46 -7.67
C LYS A 124 0.69 -9.70 -6.76
N LEU A 125 1.16 -8.66 -6.11
CA LEU A 125 2.17 -8.78 -5.06
C LEU A 125 1.44 -9.04 -3.73
N GLU A 126 1.72 -10.17 -3.13
CA GLU A 126 1.21 -10.56 -1.81
C GLU A 126 2.31 -10.35 -0.79
N ILE A 127 2.23 -9.26 -0.06
CA ILE A 127 3.26 -8.84 0.90
C ILE A 127 2.77 -9.15 2.30
N ARG A 128 3.39 -10.13 2.98
CA ARG A 128 3.06 -10.44 4.37
C ARG A 128 3.50 -9.30 5.29
N LEU A 129 2.56 -8.81 6.09
CA LEU A 129 2.80 -7.83 7.13
C LEU A 129 3.03 -8.52 8.49
N PRO A 130 3.59 -7.81 9.50
CA PRO A 130 3.88 -8.39 10.80
C PRO A 130 2.65 -8.99 11.48
N ASP A 131 2.80 -10.19 12.04
CA ASP A 131 1.74 -10.90 12.76
C ASP A 131 1.20 -10.10 13.95
N LYS A 132 2.03 -9.28 14.59
CA LYS A 132 1.62 -8.41 15.69
C LYS A 132 0.51 -7.45 15.25
N LEU A 133 0.67 -6.82 14.09
CA LEU A 133 -0.35 -5.91 13.53
C LEU A 133 -1.63 -6.68 13.17
N GLY A 134 -1.48 -7.84 12.54
CA GLY A 134 -2.64 -8.65 12.14
C GLY A 134 -3.43 -9.18 13.33
N LYS A 135 -2.75 -9.64 14.39
CA LYS A 135 -3.39 -10.10 15.64
C LYS A 135 -4.11 -8.98 16.37
N ASP A 136 -3.52 -7.78 16.43
CA ASP A 136 -4.19 -6.62 17.03
C ASP A 136 -5.45 -6.24 16.25
N LEU A 137 -5.37 -6.19 14.91
CA LEU A 137 -6.51 -5.95 14.04
C LEU A 137 -7.62 -7.00 14.26
N LEU A 138 -7.28 -8.29 14.22
CA LEU A 138 -8.24 -9.38 14.44
C LEU A 138 -8.94 -9.25 15.79
N THR A 139 -8.17 -9.00 16.86
CA THR A 139 -8.71 -8.84 18.21
C THR A 139 -9.69 -7.67 18.30
N ARG A 140 -9.35 -6.52 17.69
CA ARG A 140 -10.22 -5.34 17.67
C ARG A 140 -11.50 -5.58 16.87
N PHE A 141 -11.39 -6.20 15.70
CA PHE A 141 -12.54 -6.54 14.88
C PHE A 141 -13.47 -7.53 15.60
N HIS A 142 -12.91 -8.58 16.20
CA HIS A 142 -13.68 -9.59 16.92
C HIS A 142 -14.40 -9.00 18.13
N ASN A 143 -13.76 -8.10 18.86
CA ASN A 143 -14.33 -7.43 20.03
C ASN A 143 -15.24 -6.21 19.66
N HIS A 144 -15.50 -5.97 18.38
CA HIS A 144 -16.26 -4.81 17.92
C HIS A 144 -15.71 -3.47 18.47
N ASP A 145 -14.38 -3.35 18.60
CA ASP A 145 -13.73 -2.15 19.09
C ASP A 145 -14.06 -0.96 18.17
N GLU A 146 -14.42 0.17 18.74
CA GLU A 146 -14.83 1.36 18.01
C GLU A 146 -13.73 1.88 17.06
N SER A 147 -12.46 1.67 17.41
CA SER A 147 -11.32 2.10 16.58
C SER A 147 -11.27 1.43 15.21
N VAL A 148 -11.86 0.23 15.04
CA VAL A 148 -11.94 -0.46 13.75
C VAL A 148 -13.28 -0.26 13.03
N ALA A 149 -14.18 0.55 13.57
CA ALA A 149 -15.40 0.96 12.87
C ALA A 149 -15.04 1.80 11.63
N VAL A 150 -15.90 1.79 10.61
CA VAL A 150 -15.63 2.46 9.32
C VAL A 150 -15.26 3.94 9.51
N ASN A 151 -15.92 4.62 10.44
CA ASN A 151 -15.73 6.07 10.66
C ASN A 151 -14.48 6.41 11.49
N HIS A 152 -13.89 5.44 12.18
CA HIS A 152 -12.76 5.65 13.10
C HIS A 152 -11.49 4.93 12.67
N PHE A 153 -11.57 4.05 11.67
CA PHE A 153 -10.46 3.22 11.24
C PHE A 153 -9.22 4.03 10.83
N GLU A 154 -9.41 5.17 10.17
CA GLU A 154 -8.31 6.06 9.76
C GLU A 154 -7.58 6.72 10.94
N ASP A 155 -8.20 6.81 12.11
CA ASP A 155 -7.54 7.33 13.33
C ASP A 155 -6.62 6.28 13.93
N TYR A 156 -7.01 5.00 13.84
CA TYR A 156 -6.21 3.87 14.29
C TYR A 156 -5.16 3.47 13.25
N PHE A 157 -5.55 3.32 11.98
CA PHE A 157 -4.67 2.92 10.88
C PHE A 157 -4.65 4.02 9.82
N LYS A 158 -3.64 4.86 9.87
CA LYS A 158 -3.52 6.04 8.99
C LYS A 158 -3.10 5.70 7.57
N GLY A 159 -2.81 4.42 7.30
CA GLY A 159 -2.35 3.93 6.01
C GLY A 159 -0.88 3.52 6.02
N ILE A 160 -0.37 3.30 4.83
CA ILE A 160 1.00 2.88 4.59
C ILE A 160 1.68 3.76 3.54
N VAL A 161 3.01 3.77 3.56
CA VAL A 161 3.82 4.27 2.46
C VAL A 161 4.70 3.14 1.92
N ILE A 162 4.79 3.07 0.60
CA ILE A 162 5.69 2.17 -0.13
C ILE A 162 6.88 2.99 -0.61
N ILE A 163 8.07 2.68 -0.12
CA ILE A 163 9.29 3.39 -0.44
C ILE A 163 10.22 2.46 -1.24
N PRO A 164 10.66 2.84 -2.45
CA PRO A 164 11.63 2.07 -3.20
C PRO A 164 13.01 2.16 -2.56
N ASP A 165 13.74 1.05 -2.57
CA ASP A 165 15.15 1.03 -2.16
C ASP A 165 16.00 1.85 -3.14
N GLU A 166 16.89 2.68 -2.62
CA GLU A 166 17.73 3.57 -3.42
C GLU A 166 18.70 2.84 -4.35
N GLN A 167 19.14 1.64 -3.98
CA GLN A 167 20.15 0.86 -4.70
C GLN A 167 19.56 -0.33 -5.45
N GLN A 168 18.39 -0.82 -5.03
CA GLN A 168 17.75 -2.01 -5.58
C GLN A 168 16.36 -1.68 -6.16
N SER A 169 16.30 -0.63 -6.97
CA SER A 169 15.11 -0.27 -7.74
C SER A 169 15.52 0.23 -9.11
N TYR A 170 15.00 -0.43 -10.14
CA TYR A 170 15.41 -0.24 -11.54
C TYR A 170 14.24 0.11 -12.45
N SER A 171 13.03 0.12 -11.91
CA SER A 171 11.83 0.49 -12.64
C SER A 171 10.80 1.19 -11.75
N LEU A 172 10.00 2.05 -12.37
CA LEU A 172 8.77 2.59 -11.80
C LEU A 172 7.62 1.66 -12.20
N LEU A 173 6.83 1.23 -11.24
CA LEU A 173 5.66 0.35 -11.45
C LEU A 173 4.39 1.08 -11.03
N GLY A 174 3.34 0.90 -11.84
CA GLY A 174 2.01 1.36 -11.49
C GLY A 174 1.21 0.26 -10.79
N PHE A 175 0.51 0.63 -9.72
CA PHE A 175 -0.41 -0.23 -8.99
C PHE A 175 -1.80 0.38 -8.98
N GLN A 176 -2.83 -0.45 -9.13
CA GLN A 176 -4.23 -0.02 -9.04
C GLN A 176 -4.63 0.10 -7.57
N VAL A 177 -5.33 1.16 -7.22
CA VAL A 177 -5.83 1.44 -5.85
C VAL A 177 -7.37 1.37 -5.79
N ALA A 178 -8.01 0.60 -6.66
CA ALA A 178 -9.44 0.34 -6.58
C ALA A 178 -9.72 -0.77 -5.55
N ASP A 179 -10.85 -0.69 -4.88
CA ASP A 179 -11.25 -1.45 -3.68
C ASP A 179 -11.05 -2.98 -3.70
N SER A 180 -10.90 -3.60 -4.86
CA SER A 180 -10.68 -5.04 -4.98
C SER A 180 -9.29 -5.41 -5.53
N LEU A 181 -8.47 -4.43 -5.88
CA LEU A 181 -7.23 -4.64 -6.62
C LEU A 181 -5.98 -4.37 -5.77
N SER A 182 -6.09 -3.49 -4.77
CA SER A 182 -5.10 -3.32 -3.71
C SER A 182 -5.83 -3.28 -2.38
N ALA A 183 -5.50 -4.17 -1.47
CA ALA A 183 -6.26 -4.37 -0.25
C ALA A 183 -5.36 -4.87 0.88
N LEU A 184 -5.81 -4.63 2.10
CA LEU A 184 -5.29 -5.30 3.28
C LEU A 184 -6.20 -6.49 3.57
N ILE A 185 -5.66 -7.71 3.49
CA ILE A 185 -6.40 -8.96 3.67
C ILE A 185 -6.01 -9.58 4.99
N LEU A 186 -6.99 -9.72 5.87
CA LEU A 186 -6.86 -10.39 7.16
C LEU A 186 -7.34 -11.83 7.02
N HIS A 187 -6.43 -12.79 7.10
CA HIS A 187 -6.74 -14.22 7.10
C HIS A 187 -6.87 -14.72 8.53
N TYR A 188 -7.94 -15.44 8.80
CA TYR A 188 -8.22 -16.08 10.07
C TYR A 188 -9.11 -17.30 9.85
N HIS A 189 -9.14 -18.21 10.81
CA HIS A 189 -10.07 -19.35 10.82
C HIS A 189 -10.84 -19.40 12.13
N ILE A 190 -11.99 -20.08 12.08
CA ILE A 190 -12.84 -20.32 13.24
C ILE A 190 -12.44 -21.66 13.83
N GLU A 191 -12.15 -21.71 15.13
CA GLU A 191 -11.98 -22.97 15.86
C GLU A 191 -13.32 -23.66 15.97
N SER A 192 -13.48 -24.80 15.28
CA SER A 192 -14.61 -25.68 15.51
C SER A 192 -14.40 -26.46 16.82
N GLY A 193 -15.11 -26.07 17.87
CA GLY A 193 -15.17 -26.85 19.08
C GLY A 193 -15.83 -28.20 18.78
N TYR A 194 -15.04 -29.27 18.68
CA TYR A 194 -15.60 -30.62 18.80
C TYR A 194 -16.01 -30.81 20.26
N GLU A 195 -17.27 -30.61 20.57
CA GLU A 195 -17.84 -31.17 21.79
C GLU A 195 -17.78 -32.72 21.68
N ASN A 196 -16.80 -33.30 22.35
CA ASN A 196 -16.79 -34.74 22.62
C ASN A 196 -17.98 -35.07 23.55
N HIS A 197 -19.13 -35.29 22.99
CA HIS A 197 -20.20 -36.03 23.70
C HIS A 197 -19.75 -37.47 23.87
N GLN A 198 -18.98 -37.75 24.93
CA GLN A 198 -18.89 -39.11 25.47
C GLN A 198 -20.24 -39.43 26.14
N LYS A 199 -20.95 -40.36 25.53
CA LYS A 199 -22.07 -41.05 26.17
C LYS A 199 -21.56 -42.07 27.18
#